data_30a68356fee91f1c65e27de4524e2ba0
#
_entry.id   30a68356fee91f1c65e27de4524e2ba0
#
_cell.length_a   1.000
_cell.length_b   1.000
_cell.length_c   1.000
_cell.angle_alpha   90.00
_cell.angle_beta   90.00
_cell.angle_gamma   90.00
#
_symmetry.space_group_name_H-M   'P 1'
#
loop_
_entity.id
_entity.type
_entity.pdbx_description
1 polymer ?
#
loop_
_entity_poly.entity_id
_entity_poly.type
_entity_poly.pdbx_seq_one_letter_code
_entity_poly.pdbx_strand_id
1 'polypeptide(L)'
;MKTKLFGLLMLAVLTLFSCKEKEPEAAMATEVSEAPDSSDYDKKVAVVRAFFQAHCDENIDALSAMLADDMKWSPPQYNGNQWLGKEDLLAALKSYHDNFDNIKYAEGLVMPDSTANGFWSGSVFPGQSADNSAGVLRVYGTWTAIHTESGKEIGVKYYNLSSVNDDGKIVQSSDYFDVNGLAAQIEAQE
;
A
#
# COMPACT_ATOMS: atom_id res chain seq x y z
N MET A 1 13.59 69.55 41.12
CA MET A 1 12.92 70.87 40.92
C MET A 1 11.61 70.66 40.20
N LYS A 2 10.54 71.03 40.86
CA LYS A 2 9.24 71.59 40.39
C LYS A 2 8.38 70.62 39.53
N THR A 3 7.36 69.97 40.11
CA THR A 3 5.98 70.43 40.38
C THR A 3 5.21 70.74 39.09
N LYS A 4 4.04 70.20 38.78
CA LYS A 4 2.70 70.31 39.39
C LYS A 4 1.77 69.46 38.50
N LEU A 5 0.90 68.60 38.93
CA LEU A 5 -0.36 68.71 39.63
C LEU A 5 -1.51 69.35 38.79
N PHE A 6 -2.69 68.77 38.94
CA PHE A 6 -4.03 69.14 38.49
C PHE A 6 -4.48 68.58 37.13
N GLY A 7 -5.65 68.03 36.96
CA GLY A 7 -6.80 67.89 37.87
C GLY A 7 -7.90 67.09 37.20
N LEU A 8 -8.56 66.43 37.98
CA LEU A 8 -9.96 66.08 38.11
C LEU A 8 -10.91 66.72 37.07
N LEU A 9 -11.70 65.93 36.35
CA LEU A 9 -13.14 66.09 36.37
C LEU A 9 -13.89 64.90 35.74
N MET A 10 -14.79 64.34 36.51
CA MET A 10 -15.95 63.54 36.21
C MET A 10 -16.67 63.91 34.96
N LEU A 11 -17.08 62.98 34.13
CA LEU A 11 -18.47 62.97 33.68
C LEU A 11 -18.93 61.55 33.32
N ALA A 12 -19.83 61.04 34.13
CA ALA A 12 -20.61 59.86 33.83
C ALA A 12 -21.61 60.21 32.73
N VAL A 13 -21.62 59.45 31.67
CA VAL A 13 -22.76 59.35 30.78
C VAL A 13 -23.10 57.89 30.59
N LEU A 14 -24.13 57.49 31.27
CA LEU A 14 -24.90 56.30 30.94
C LEU A 14 -25.51 56.48 29.56
N THR A 15 -25.21 55.58 28.63
CA THR A 15 -26.12 55.31 27.53
C THR A 15 -26.34 53.83 27.42
N LEU A 16 -27.55 53.57 27.48
CA LEU A 16 -28.29 52.34 27.51
C LEU A 16 -28.19 51.60 26.16
N PHE A 17 -28.23 50.28 26.30
CA PHE A 17 -28.85 49.32 25.38
C PHE A 17 -28.47 49.39 23.89
N SER A 18 -27.66 48.49 23.50
CA SER A 18 -27.91 47.75 22.26
C SER A 18 -27.85 46.26 22.57
N CYS A 19 -28.98 45.66 22.73
CA CYS A 19 -29.14 44.22 22.51
C CYS A 19 -28.76 43.97 21.05
N LYS A 20 -27.58 43.43 20.84
CA LYS A 20 -27.29 42.75 19.59
C LYS A 20 -27.97 41.39 19.68
N GLU A 21 -29.03 41.25 18.88
CA GLU A 21 -29.58 39.95 18.56
C GLU A 21 -28.43 39.00 18.18
N LYS A 22 -28.33 37.89 18.87
CA LYS A 22 -27.56 36.76 18.41
C LYS A 22 -28.17 36.34 17.08
N GLU A 23 -27.42 36.59 15.99
CA GLU A 23 -27.63 35.83 14.79
C GLU A 23 -27.57 34.34 15.13
N PRO A 24 -28.48 33.52 14.62
CA PRO A 24 -28.41 32.09 14.84
C PRO A 24 -27.08 31.62 14.22
N GLU A 25 -26.23 31.15 15.09
CA GLU A 25 -25.04 30.40 14.70
C GLU A 25 -25.52 29.27 13.75
N ALA A 26 -25.29 29.45 12.45
CA ALA A 26 -25.56 28.41 11.49
C ALA A 26 -24.79 27.19 11.99
N ALA A 27 -25.51 26.21 12.49
CA ALA A 27 -24.97 24.91 12.76
C ALA A 27 -24.29 24.46 11.44
N MET A 28 -22.95 24.55 11.39
CA MET A 28 -22.20 23.81 10.43
C MET A 28 -22.59 22.35 10.64
N ALA A 29 -23.50 21.90 9.79
CA ALA A 29 -23.70 20.47 9.63
C ALA A 29 -22.31 19.92 9.29
N THR A 30 -21.69 19.30 10.28
CA THR A 30 -20.54 18.45 10.04
C THR A 30 -21.11 17.37 9.14
N GLU A 31 -20.86 17.48 7.84
CA GLU A 31 -21.03 16.35 6.95
C GLU A 31 -20.15 15.26 7.57
N VAL A 32 -20.78 14.29 8.18
CA VAL A 32 -20.15 13.03 8.54
C VAL A 32 -19.82 12.42 7.19
N SER A 33 -18.60 12.65 6.72
CA SER A 33 -18.05 11.90 5.60
C SER A 33 -18.15 10.43 6.04
N GLU A 34 -19.09 9.71 5.45
CA GLU A 34 -19.12 8.26 5.61
C GLU A 34 -17.71 7.76 5.29
N ALA A 35 -17.16 6.95 6.18
CA ALA A 35 -15.88 6.30 5.91
C ALA A 35 -16.00 5.57 4.57
N PRO A 36 -15.02 5.71 3.66
CA PRO A 36 -15.09 5.04 2.37
C PRO A 36 -15.37 3.57 2.58
N ASP A 37 -16.31 3.03 1.80
CA ASP A 37 -16.64 1.60 1.83
C ASP A 37 -15.40 0.81 1.41
N SER A 38 -14.72 0.20 2.38
CA SER A 38 -13.51 -0.59 2.16
C SER A 38 -13.81 -1.97 1.57
N SER A 39 -15.09 -2.33 1.41
CA SER A 39 -15.50 -3.68 1.03
C SER A 39 -14.93 -4.13 -0.33
N ASP A 40 -14.83 -3.23 -1.30
CA ASP A 40 -14.23 -3.50 -2.60
C ASP A 40 -12.70 -3.65 -2.51
N TYR A 41 -12.06 -2.76 -1.76
CA TYR A 41 -10.64 -2.85 -1.46
C TYR A 41 -10.29 -4.18 -0.79
N ASP A 42 -11.04 -4.57 0.24
CA ASP A 42 -10.80 -5.80 1.00
C ASP A 42 -10.95 -7.05 0.13
N LYS A 43 -11.94 -7.06 -0.78
CA LYS A 43 -12.12 -8.15 -1.76
C LYS A 43 -10.93 -8.27 -2.70
N LYS A 44 -10.44 -7.15 -3.22
CA LYS A 44 -9.28 -7.13 -4.12
C LYS A 44 -7.99 -7.53 -3.41
N VAL A 45 -7.79 -7.09 -2.16
CA VAL A 45 -6.69 -7.57 -1.31
C VAL A 45 -6.75 -9.08 -1.10
N ALA A 46 -7.95 -9.63 -0.87
CA ALA A 46 -8.13 -11.09 -0.71
C ALA A 46 -7.69 -11.87 -1.97
N VAL A 47 -7.95 -11.34 -3.17
CA VAL A 47 -7.48 -11.94 -4.43
C VAL A 47 -5.94 -11.98 -4.49
N VAL A 48 -5.27 -10.88 -4.17
CA VAL A 48 -3.80 -10.82 -4.20
C VAL A 48 -3.18 -11.74 -3.14
N ARG A 49 -3.77 -11.81 -1.94
CA ARG A 49 -3.35 -12.77 -0.90
C ARG A 49 -3.52 -14.22 -1.36
N ALA A 50 -4.64 -14.55 -1.99
CA ALA A 50 -4.87 -15.88 -2.54
C ALA A 50 -3.86 -16.22 -3.65
N PHE A 51 -3.48 -15.24 -4.47
CA PHE A 51 -2.44 -15.40 -5.49
C PHE A 51 -1.07 -15.71 -4.86
N PHE A 52 -0.66 -14.96 -3.81
CA PHE A 52 0.59 -15.25 -3.10
C PHE A 52 0.55 -16.61 -2.40
N GLN A 53 -0.59 -17.00 -1.83
CA GLN A 53 -0.74 -18.32 -1.23
C GLN A 53 -0.62 -19.42 -2.28
N ALA A 54 -1.24 -19.27 -3.45
CA ALA A 54 -1.11 -20.23 -4.54
C ALA A 54 0.33 -20.36 -5.05
N HIS A 55 1.13 -19.29 -4.97
CA HIS A 55 2.57 -19.33 -5.25
C HIS A 55 3.32 -20.13 -4.16
N CYS A 56 2.99 -19.92 -2.88
CA CYS A 56 3.54 -20.74 -1.79
C CYS A 56 3.18 -22.23 -1.93
N ASP A 57 1.99 -22.52 -2.43
CA ASP A 57 1.48 -23.89 -2.65
C ASP A 57 1.97 -24.50 -3.99
N GLU A 58 2.76 -23.76 -4.76
CA GLU A 58 3.30 -24.13 -6.07
C GLU A 58 2.20 -24.53 -7.09
N ASN A 59 1.02 -23.93 -6.96
CA ASN A 59 -0.17 -24.28 -7.73
C ASN A 59 -0.33 -23.36 -8.96
N ILE A 60 0.33 -23.71 -10.06
CA ILE A 60 0.31 -22.97 -11.33
C ILE A 60 -1.11 -22.83 -11.91
N ASP A 61 -1.96 -23.84 -11.77
CA ASP A 61 -3.33 -23.78 -12.27
C ASP A 61 -4.17 -22.74 -11.51
N ALA A 62 -4.03 -22.70 -10.19
CA ALA A 62 -4.68 -21.69 -9.36
C ALA A 62 -4.16 -20.28 -9.67
N LEU A 63 -2.85 -20.12 -9.84
CA LEU A 63 -2.24 -18.85 -10.26
C LEU A 63 -2.80 -18.39 -11.61
N SER A 64 -2.80 -19.26 -12.60
CA SER A 64 -3.37 -18.97 -13.93
C SER A 64 -4.85 -18.60 -13.88
N ALA A 65 -5.63 -19.26 -13.04
CA ALA A 65 -7.06 -18.98 -12.90
C ALA A 65 -7.36 -17.60 -12.31
N MET A 66 -6.45 -17.02 -11.51
CA MET A 66 -6.60 -15.68 -10.91
C MET A 66 -6.12 -14.53 -11.81
N LEU A 67 -5.44 -14.81 -12.91
CA LEU A 67 -4.96 -13.82 -13.86
C LEU A 67 -5.96 -13.60 -14.99
N ALA A 68 -6.16 -12.35 -15.40
CA ALA A 68 -6.89 -12.05 -16.65
C ALA A 68 -6.03 -12.47 -17.85
N ASP A 69 -6.68 -12.83 -18.97
CA ASP A 69 -5.96 -13.30 -20.16
C ASP A 69 -5.12 -12.20 -20.83
N ASP A 70 -5.55 -10.95 -20.71
CA ASP A 70 -4.87 -9.77 -21.24
C ASP A 70 -4.06 -9.00 -20.19
N MET A 71 -3.80 -9.63 -19.04
CA MET A 71 -3.05 -9.00 -17.96
C MET A 71 -1.69 -8.48 -18.41
N LYS A 72 -1.18 -7.47 -17.71
CA LYS A 72 0.13 -6.88 -17.94
C LYS A 72 1.02 -7.05 -16.72
N TRP A 73 2.24 -7.54 -16.96
CA TRP A 73 3.24 -7.76 -15.92
C TRP A 73 4.52 -6.98 -16.20
N SER A 74 5.00 -6.26 -15.19
CA SER A 74 6.32 -5.63 -15.19
C SER A 74 7.24 -6.44 -14.27
N PRO A 75 8.23 -7.15 -14.83
CA PRO A 75 9.15 -7.98 -14.04
C PRO A 75 10.09 -7.13 -13.18
N PRO A 76 10.69 -7.71 -12.11
CA PRO A 76 11.60 -6.99 -11.24
C PRO A 76 12.93 -6.61 -11.92
N GLN A 77 13.36 -7.35 -12.93
CA GLN A 77 14.53 -6.99 -13.74
C GLN A 77 14.20 -5.87 -14.71
N TYR A 78 15.08 -4.89 -14.82
CA TYR A 78 14.96 -3.86 -15.85
C TYR A 78 15.04 -4.47 -17.26
N ASN A 79 13.97 -4.31 -18.03
CA ASN A 79 13.82 -4.85 -19.37
C ASN A 79 13.46 -3.75 -20.40
N GLY A 80 13.85 -2.48 -20.15
CA GLY A 80 13.46 -1.34 -20.99
C GLY A 80 12.02 -0.88 -20.73
N ASN A 81 11.45 -1.14 -19.55
CA ASN A 81 10.06 -0.85 -19.17
C ASN A 81 9.01 -1.52 -20.06
N GLN A 82 9.34 -2.67 -20.63
CA GLN A 82 8.39 -3.46 -21.41
C GLN A 82 7.45 -4.23 -20.49
N TRP A 83 6.15 -4.14 -20.78
CA TRP A 83 5.15 -4.96 -20.14
C TRP A 83 5.03 -6.30 -20.83
N LEU A 84 5.06 -7.36 -20.05
CA LEU A 84 4.93 -8.76 -20.46
C LEU A 84 3.48 -9.23 -20.24
N GLY A 85 3.17 -10.44 -20.70
CA GLY A 85 1.84 -11.03 -20.58
C GLY A 85 1.72 -12.07 -19.47
N LYS A 86 0.52 -12.68 -19.41
CA LYS A 86 0.17 -13.76 -18.49
C LYS A 86 1.14 -14.95 -18.61
N GLU A 87 1.45 -15.35 -19.83
CA GLU A 87 2.33 -16.51 -20.11
C GLU A 87 3.74 -16.30 -19.58
N ASP A 88 4.28 -15.09 -19.71
CA ASP A 88 5.60 -14.74 -19.21
C ASP A 88 5.65 -14.79 -17.68
N LEU A 89 4.60 -14.26 -17.01
CA LEU A 89 4.50 -14.32 -15.56
C LEU A 89 4.40 -15.78 -15.08
N LEU A 90 3.56 -16.60 -15.69
CA LEU A 90 3.42 -18.01 -15.32
C LEU A 90 4.71 -18.79 -15.55
N ALA A 91 5.44 -18.50 -16.63
CA ALA A 91 6.75 -19.09 -16.88
C ALA A 91 7.78 -18.70 -15.81
N ALA A 92 7.78 -17.44 -15.38
CA ALA A 92 8.66 -16.98 -14.30
C ALA A 92 8.29 -17.65 -12.97
N LEU A 93 7.01 -17.72 -12.61
CA LEU A 93 6.54 -18.39 -11.39
C LEU A 93 6.90 -19.87 -11.41
N LYS A 94 6.69 -20.55 -12.55
CA LYS A 94 7.13 -21.94 -12.70
C LYS A 94 8.63 -22.10 -12.49
N SER A 95 9.45 -21.20 -13.03
CA SER A 95 10.89 -21.24 -12.82
C SER A 95 11.25 -21.10 -11.34
N TYR A 96 10.52 -20.30 -10.57
CA TYR A 96 10.69 -20.26 -9.10
C TYR A 96 10.32 -21.58 -8.44
N HIS A 97 9.19 -22.21 -8.82
CA HIS A 97 8.80 -23.52 -8.30
C HIS A 97 9.80 -24.63 -8.65
N ASP A 98 10.44 -24.56 -9.83
CA ASP A 98 11.45 -25.54 -10.26
C ASP A 98 12.81 -25.39 -9.52
N ASN A 99 13.10 -24.21 -8.95
CA ASN A 99 14.39 -23.89 -8.34
C ASN A 99 14.35 -23.66 -6.83
N PHE A 100 13.16 -23.55 -6.25
CA PHE A 100 13.01 -23.26 -4.83
C PHE A 100 11.92 -24.11 -4.19
N ASP A 101 12.23 -24.66 -3.03
CA ASP A 101 11.34 -25.41 -2.18
C ASP A 101 10.87 -24.56 -1.00
N ASN A 102 9.74 -24.95 -0.39
CA ASN A 102 9.25 -24.33 0.86
C ASN A 102 9.08 -22.81 0.76
N ILE A 103 8.53 -22.36 -0.36
CA ILE A 103 8.29 -20.93 -0.64
C ILE A 103 7.27 -20.40 0.38
N LYS A 104 7.60 -19.28 1.02
CA LYS A 104 6.76 -18.62 2.03
C LYS A 104 6.71 -17.12 1.80
N TYR A 105 5.56 -16.56 2.07
CA TYR A 105 5.35 -15.11 2.07
C TYR A 105 4.98 -14.61 3.47
N ALA A 106 5.74 -13.67 3.98
CA ALA A 106 5.42 -12.92 5.20
C ALA A 106 4.96 -11.53 4.81
N GLU A 107 3.65 -11.25 4.95
CA GLU A 107 3.07 -9.95 4.66
C GLU A 107 3.50 -8.91 5.69
N GLY A 108 3.82 -7.70 5.21
CA GLY A 108 4.08 -6.53 6.03
C GLY A 108 5.55 -6.15 6.13
N LEU A 109 5.75 -5.03 6.79
CA LEU A 109 7.09 -4.53 7.13
C LEU A 109 7.43 -4.97 8.55
N VAL A 110 8.49 -5.76 8.67
CA VAL A 110 9.03 -6.14 9.99
C VAL A 110 9.73 -4.92 10.58
N MET A 111 9.20 -4.43 11.69
CA MET A 111 9.75 -3.34 12.49
C MET A 111 10.43 -3.93 13.74
N PRO A 112 11.28 -3.17 14.45
CA PRO A 112 11.97 -3.69 15.64
C PRO A 112 11.04 -4.30 16.71
N ASP A 113 9.85 -3.72 16.86
CA ASP A 113 8.91 -4.10 17.95
C ASP A 113 7.54 -4.57 17.43
N SER A 114 7.33 -4.63 16.12
CA SER A 114 6.02 -4.96 15.54
C SER A 114 6.13 -5.34 14.07
N THR A 115 5.00 -5.72 13.47
CA THR A 115 4.86 -5.85 12.02
C THR A 115 3.77 -4.90 11.55
N ALA A 116 4.11 -3.98 10.63
CA ALA A 116 3.14 -3.10 10.01
C ALA A 116 2.36 -3.83 8.92
N ASN A 117 1.13 -3.35 8.64
CA ASN A 117 0.32 -3.86 7.54
C ASN A 117 1.09 -3.86 6.22
N GLY A 118 0.93 -4.92 5.44
CA GLY A 118 1.55 -5.06 4.13
C GLY A 118 0.81 -4.32 3.02
N PHE A 119 -0.51 -4.21 3.12
CA PHE A 119 -1.35 -3.65 2.05
C PHE A 119 -1.80 -2.23 2.29
N TRP A 120 -1.80 -1.40 1.23
CA TRP A 120 -2.44 -0.10 1.20
C TRP A 120 -2.83 0.31 -0.24
N SER A 121 -3.66 1.36 -0.35
CA SER A 121 -3.99 2.03 -1.60
C SER A 121 -3.66 3.53 -1.53
N GLY A 122 -3.74 4.22 -2.67
CA GLY A 122 -3.56 5.65 -2.73
C GLY A 122 -2.11 6.12 -2.80
N SER A 123 -1.90 7.44 -2.79
CA SER A 123 -0.58 8.06 -2.86
C SER A 123 -0.03 8.33 -1.47
N VAL A 124 1.26 8.07 -1.28
CA VAL A 124 2.00 8.42 -0.06
C VAL A 124 2.77 9.75 -0.20
N PHE A 125 2.68 10.40 -1.36
CA PHE A 125 3.41 11.65 -1.61
C PHE A 125 2.64 12.87 -1.14
N PRO A 126 3.30 13.85 -0.49
CA PRO A 126 2.70 15.11 -0.12
C PRO A 126 2.11 15.83 -1.35
N GLY A 127 0.91 16.41 -1.19
CA GLY A 127 0.22 17.17 -2.24
C GLY A 127 -0.61 16.34 -3.22
N GLN A 128 -0.58 15.02 -3.10
CA GLN A 128 -1.52 14.14 -3.81
C GLN A 128 -2.54 13.59 -2.81
N SER A 129 -3.82 13.67 -3.16
CA SER A 129 -4.85 13.03 -2.37
C SER A 129 -4.59 11.53 -2.31
N ALA A 130 -4.74 10.93 -1.14
CA ALA A 130 -4.86 9.49 -1.07
C ALA A 130 -6.07 9.10 -1.91
N ASP A 131 -5.85 8.36 -2.98
CA ASP A 131 -6.92 7.76 -3.73
C ASP A 131 -7.27 6.45 -3.02
N ASN A 132 -8.42 6.43 -2.35
CA ASN A 132 -8.97 5.25 -1.70
C ASN A 132 -9.65 4.32 -2.72
N SER A 133 -9.55 4.64 -4.02
CA SER A 133 -9.99 3.71 -5.04
C SER A 133 -9.18 2.41 -4.92
N ALA A 134 -9.86 1.29 -4.98
CA ALA A 134 -9.25 -0.04 -5.02
C ALA A 134 -8.54 -0.31 -6.38
N GLY A 135 -8.25 0.74 -7.15
CA GLY A 135 -7.69 0.62 -8.48
C GLY A 135 -6.27 0.07 -8.52
N VAL A 136 -5.44 0.43 -7.53
CA VAL A 136 -4.07 -0.08 -7.40
C VAL A 136 -3.81 -0.46 -5.94
N LEU A 137 -3.53 -1.73 -5.73
CA LEU A 137 -3.09 -2.27 -4.45
C LEU A 137 -1.57 -2.23 -4.39
N ARG A 138 -1.04 -1.84 -3.25
CA ARG A 138 0.39 -1.88 -2.94
C ARG A 138 0.59 -2.82 -1.78
N VAL A 139 1.61 -3.65 -1.86
CA VAL A 139 1.94 -4.56 -0.77
C VAL A 139 3.44 -4.63 -0.54
N TYR A 140 3.82 -4.63 0.73
CA TYR A 140 5.15 -5.03 1.18
C TYR A 140 5.11 -6.39 1.86
N GLY A 141 6.20 -7.12 1.70
CA GLY A 141 6.41 -8.36 2.40
C GLY A 141 7.83 -8.89 2.22
N THR A 142 8.00 -10.12 2.65
CA THR A 142 9.26 -10.84 2.50
C THR A 142 8.94 -12.23 1.96
N TRP A 143 9.60 -12.61 0.88
CA TRP A 143 9.65 -13.98 0.42
C TRP A 143 10.85 -14.68 1.03
N THR A 144 10.64 -15.91 1.46
CA THR A 144 11.71 -16.83 1.87
C THR A 144 11.50 -18.19 1.21
N ALA A 145 12.57 -18.89 0.92
CA ALA A 145 12.53 -20.22 0.32
C ALA A 145 13.85 -20.97 0.57
N ILE A 146 13.90 -22.23 0.14
CA ILE A 146 15.13 -23.03 0.10
C ILE A 146 15.50 -23.23 -1.36
N HIS A 147 16.71 -22.85 -1.76
CA HIS A 147 17.20 -23.11 -3.12
C HIS A 147 17.43 -24.62 -3.28
N THR A 148 16.70 -25.25 -4.20
CA THR A 148 16.60 -26.72 -4.35
C THR A 148 17.95 -27.39 -4.54
N GLU A 149 18.83 -26.82 -5.41
CA GLU A 149 20.13 -27.44 -5.72
C GLU A 149 21.14 -27.28 -4.57
N SER A 150 21.21 -26.11 -3.92
CA SER A 150 22.23 -25.84 -2.88
C SER A 150 21.75 -26.11 -1.46
N GLY A 151 20.44 -26.25 -1.25
CA GLY A 151 19.82 -26.36 0.09
C GLY A 151 19.86 -25.09 0.93
N LYS A 152 20.31 -23.95 0.36
CA LYS A 152 20.44 -22.68 1.10
C LYS A 152 19.09 -22.02 1.32
N GLU A 153 18.90 -21.50 2.52
CA GLU A 153 17.80 -20.58 2.78
C GLU A 153 18.09 -19.22 2.14
N ILE A 154 17.10 -18.71 1.41
CA ILE A 154 17.16 -17.39 0.77
C ILE A 154 16.02 -16.51 1.26
N GLY A 155 16.19 -15.20 1.13
CA GLY A 155 15.13 -14.25 1.44
C GLY A 155 15.26 -12.96 0.66
N VAL A 156 14.12 -12.41 0.24
CA VAL A 156 14.07 -11.13 -0.45
C VAL A 156 12.97 -10.25 0.11
N LYS A 157 13.28 -8.98 0.32
CA LYS A 157 12.25 -7.95 0.55
C LYS A 157 11.52 -7.71 -0.76
N TYR A 158 10.21 -7.66 -0.67
CA TYR A 158 9.34 -7.60 -1.82
C TYR A 158 8.38 -6.42 -1.73
N TYR A 159 8.21 -5.75 -2.85
CA TYR A 159 7.18 -4.75 -3.06
C TYR A 159 6.45 -5.05 -4.36
N ASN A 160 5.14 -4.97 -4.34
CA ASN A 160 4.31 -5.21 -5.51
C ASN A 160 3.23 -4.14 -5.65
N LEU A 161 2.91 -3.82 -6.90
CA LEU A 161 1.71 -3.08 -7.28
C LEU A 161 0.84 -4.02 -8.12
N SER A 162 -0.42 -4.15 -7.72
CA SER A 162 -1.39 -4.97 -8.46
C SER A 162 -2.69 -4.22 -8.68
N SER A 163 -3.36 -4.50 -9.78
CA SER A 163 -4.73 -4.09 -10.05
C SER A 163 -5.59 -5.32 -10.26
N VAL A 164 -6.78 -5.31 -9.65
CA VAL A 164 -7.77 -6.39 -9.74
C VAL A 164 -9.05 -5.79 -10.33
N ASN A 165 -9.61 -6.45 -11.35
CA ASN A 165 -10.86 -6.04 -11.96
C ASN A 165 -12.08 -6.49 -11.14
N ASP A 166 -13.28 -6.10 -11.59
CA ASP A 166 -14.53 -6.43 -10.91
C ASP A 166 -14.89 -7.92 -10.99
N ASP A 167 -14.29 -8.67 -11.91
CA ASP A 167 -14.42 -10.13 -12.00
C ASP A 167 -13.47 -10.87 -11.02
N GLY A 168 -12.71 -10.14 -10.22
CA GLY A 168 -11.75 -10.71 -9.28
C GLY A 168 -10.51 -11.29 -9.97
N LYS A 169 -10.12 -10.77 -11.13
CA LYS A 169 -8.89 -11.16 -11.83
C LYS A 169 -7.82 -10.08 -11.72
N ILE A 170 -6.59 -10.49 -11.53
CA ILE A 170 -5.42 -9.59 -11.58
C ILE A 170 -5.21 -9.21 -13.04
N VAL A 171 -5.34 -7.91 -13.35
CA VAL A 171 -5.16 -7.35 -14.70
C VAL A 171 -3.81 -6.67 -14.88
N GLN A 172 -3.15 -6.33 -13.78
CA GLN A 172 -1.81 -5.73 -13.79
C GLN A 172 -1.04 -6.14 -12.55
N SER A 173 0.27 -6.40 -12.74
CA SER A 173 1.21 -6.63 -11.65
C SER A 173 2.56 -6.01 -11.99
N SER A 174 3.24 -5.45 -10.99
CA SER A 174 4.60 -4.94 -11.12
C SER A 174 5.39 -5.30 -9.87
N ASP A 175 6.48 -6.01 -10.07
CA ASP A 175 7.26 -6.61 -8.99
C ASP A 175 8.58 -5.87 -8.78
N TYR A 176 8.97 -5.71 -7.51
CA TYR A 176 10.21 -5.07 -7.11
C TYR A 176 10.88 -5.85 -6.00
N PHE A 177 12.05 -6.40 -6.27
CA PHE A 177 12.94 -6.98 -5.27
C PHE A 177 14.38 -7.01 -5.80
N ASP A 178 15.33 -7.28 -4.93
CA ASP A 178 16.75 -7.35 -5.28
C ASP A 178 17.09 -8.70 -5.94
N VAL A 179 16.99 -8.73 -7.27
CA VAL A 179 17.29 -9.92 -8.08
C VAL A 179 18.76 -10.33 -7.96
N ASN A 180 19.66 -9.33 -7.92
CA ASN A 180 21.10 -9.61 -7.80
C ASN A 180 21.46 -10.10 -6.39
N GLY A 181 20.81 -9.54 -5.37
CA GLY A 181 20.97 -10.01 -4.00
C GLY A 181 20.47 -11.45 -3.81
N LEU A 182 19.39 -11.84 -4.51
CA LEU A 182 18.94 -13.24 -4.54
C LEU A 182 20.00 -14.15 -5.15
N ALA A 183 20.52 -13.81 -6.33
CA ALA A 183 21.57 -14.58 -6.98
C ALA A 183 22.83 -14.71 -6.11
N ALA A 184 23.25 -13.60 -5.49
CA ALA A 184 24.39 -13.59 -4.59
C ALA A 184 24.22 -14.50 -3.36
N GLN A 185 23.01 -14.63 -2.82
CA GLN A 185 22.73 -15.56 -1.71
C GLN A 185 22.90 -17.02 -2.14
N ILE A 186 22.51 -17.36 -3.37
CA ILE A 186 22.66 -18.71 -3.94
C ILE A 186 24.14 -19.04 -4.16
N GLU A 187 24.91 -18.09 -4.72
CA GLU A 187 26.32 -18.27 -5.07
C GLU A 187 27.28 -18.18 -3.89
N ALA A 188 26.87 -17.56 -2.76
CA ALA A 188 27.75 -17.39 -1.61
C ALA A 188 28.33 -18.74 -1.15
N GLN A 189 29.65 -18.81 -0.97
CA GLN A 189 30.30 -19.98 -0.34
C GLN A 189 30.13 -19.89 1.18
N GLU A 190 29.88 -21.01 1.84
CA GLU A 190 29.86 -21.11 3.31
C GLU A 190 31.26 -20.82 3.92
#